data_dce9ddc6284ed9aa9db9f056bcf946f3
#
_entry.id   dce9ddc6284ed9aa9db9f056bcf946f3
#
_cell.length_a   1.000
_cell.length_b   1.000
_cell.length_c   1.000
_cell.angle_alpha   90.00
_cell.angle_beta   90.00
_cell.angle_gamma   90.00
#
_symmetry.space_group_name_H-M   'P 1'
#
loop_
_entity.id
_entity.type
_entity.pdbx_description
1 polymer ?
#
loop_
_entity_poly.entity_id
_entity_poly.type
_entity_poly.pdbx_seq_one_letter_code
_entity_poly.pdbx_strand_id
1 'polypeptide(L)'
;MAHKKSSTTDIALRVATAMKQMGIDGLPRNYELVYEAYAGANPDLVRDFVALGKYKTQAMLDELGRKYLPHQHEASVLQRSAGAISGEMSNFMDLLSQERTSLSDYGRLIGEASQVIRNAGGEDVLGGSLAALQRATELRVSHTAEMAAKVAAQSAVMEGIQKEMADFEAMKFVDPPTKLGNRRAFNKALARVYANPDLPMLCGVVVAEVDADRRFSPAQIEALSDHLVTFYGGLIRQAFPTSDLAVRFDGLRFGFLFQTSDEGEVTRLVDLLRAAFQTMALRDPRTGRNLGHLTLSAGVCMSDRAESALDLASACERALLEAKGAGGDLVVVYGRGDEVPAGKEWMLYRAS
;
A
#
# COMPACT_ATOMS: atom_id res chain seq x y z
N MET A 1 -24.16 37.00 -3.28
CA MET A 1 -23.87 35.57 -3.23
C MET A 1 -22.94 35.18 -4.35
N ALA A 2 -21.66 35.46 -4.24
CA ALA A 2 -20.65 35.08 -5.23
C ALA A 2 -19.24 35.16 -4.62
N HIS A 3 -18.89 34.25 -3.69
CA HIS A 3 -17.53 34.24 -3.12
C HIS A 3 -17.01 32.87 -2.67
N LYS A 4 -17.32 31.77 -3.39
CA LYS A 4 -16.73 30.46 -3.03
C LYS A 4 -16.09 29.70 -4.20
N LYS A 5 -16.00 30.28 -5.42
CA LYS A 5 -15.27 29.71 -6.55
C LYS A 5 -13.83 30.20 -6.72
N SER A 6 -13.41 31.16 -5.89
CA SER A 6 -12.12 31.85 -6.02
C SER A 6 -10.92 31.05 -5.49
N SER A 7 -11.10 30.20 -4.49
CA SER A 7 -9.94 29.57 -3.81
C SER A 7 -9.26 28.46 -4.62
N THR A 8 -10.01 27.58 -5.25
CA THR A 8 -9.44 26.43 -6.00
C THR A 8 -8.76 26.88 -7.29
N THR A 9 -9.33 27.86 -8.01
CA THR A 9 -8.72 28.44 -9.21
C THR A 9 -7.45 29.21 -8.86
N ASP A 10 -7.41 29.86 -7.70
CA ASP A 10 -6.24 30.57 -7.18
C ASP A 10 -5.09 29.61 -6.82
N ILE A 11 -5.38 28.48 -6.18
CA ILE A 11 -4.35 27.46 -5.86
C ILE A 11 -3.75 26.86 -7.14
N ALA A 12 -4.56 26.51 -8.13
CA ALA A 12 -4.07 25.96 -9.39
C ALA A 12 -3.11 26.90 -10.13
N LEU A 13 -3.45 28.18 -10.19
CA LEU A 13 -2.59 29.19 -10.80
C LEU A 13 -1.28 29.38 -10.01
N ARG A 14 -1.35 29.39 -8.70
CA ARG A 14 -0.16 29.47 -7.82
C ARG A 14 0.75 28.26 -8.00
N VAL A 15 0.20 27.05 -8.09
CA VAL A 15 0.94 25.82 -8.35
C VAL A 15 1.66 25.87 -9.69
N ALA A 16 0.96 26.24 -10.78
CA ALA A 16 1.57 26.35 -12.10
C ALA A 16 2.70 27.41 -12.14
N THR A 17 2.49 28.55 -11.48
CA THR A 17 3.50 29.61 -11.36
C THR A 17 4.72 29.14 -10.55
N ALA A 18 4.49 28.46 -9.44
CA ALA A 18 5.55 27.92 -8.58
C ALA A 18 6.38 26.85 -9.30
N MET A 19 5.74 25.93 -10.02
CA MET A 19 6.44 24.91 -10.83
C MET A 19 7.37 25.56 -11.85
N LYS A 20 6.87 26.58 -12.56
CA LYS A 20 7.69 27.33 -13.53
C LYS A 20 8.88 28.03 -12.85
N GLN A 21 8.68 28.65 -11.69
CA GLN A 21 9.75 29.35 -10.94
C GLN A 21 10.79 28.40 -10.37
N MET A 22 10.39 27.18 -9.99
CA MET A 22 11.27 26.14 -9.44
C MET A 22 11.91 25.26 -10.53
N GLY A 23 11.57 25.46 -11.81
CA GLY A 23 12.05 24.65 -12.92
C GLY A 23 11.54 23.20 -12.88
N ILE A 24 10.35 22.98 -12.32
CA ILE A 24 9.71 21.66 -12.23
C ILE A 24 8.95 21.39 -13.53
N ASP A 25 9.24 20.25 -14.16
CA ASP A 25 8.54 19.82 -15.38
C ASP A 25 7.03 19.66 -15.15
N GLY A 26 6.22 20.07 -16.15
CA GLY A 26 4.76 20.02 -16.12
C GLY A 26 4.15 18.63 -16.22
N LEU A 27 4.78 17.61 -15.62
CA LEU A 27 4.25 16.25 -15.56
C LEU A 27 3.06 16.22 -14.59
N PRO A 28 1.98 15.47 -14.92
CA PRO A 28 0.80 15.37 -14.05
C PRO A 28 1.14 14.99 -12.59
N ARG A 29 2.05 14.05 -12.40
CA ARG A 29 2.52 13.62 -11.07
C ARG A 29 3.22 14.73 -10.28
N ASN A 30 4.00 15.58 -10.96
CA ASN A 30 4.67 16.72 -10.34
C ASN A 30 3.66 17.80 -9.96
N TYR A 31 2.68 18.05 -10.84
CA TYR A 31 1.61 19.01 -10.56
C TYR A 31 0.84 18.61 -9.31
N GLU A 32 0.43 17.35 -9.19
CA GLU A 32 -0.31 16.85 -8.04
C GLU A 32 0.52 16.96 -6.74
N LEU A 33 1.80 16.55 -6.78
CA LEU A 33 2.70 16.67 -5.63
C LEU A 33 2.84 18.12 -5.15
N VAL A 34 3.03 19.06 -6.09
CA VAL A 34 3.13 20.49 -5.78
C VAL A 34 1.78 21.03 -5.31
N TYR A 35 0.68 20.59 -5.91
CA TYR A 35 -0.68 20.95 -5.49
C TYR A 35 -0.94 20.57 -4.03
N GLU A 36 -0.68 19.31 -3.66
CA GLU A 36 -0.85 18.81 -2.29
C GLU A 36 0.05 19.56 -1.30
N ALA A 37 1.30 19.85 -1.69
CA ALA A 37 2.20 20.66 -0.87
C ALA A 37 1.67 22.10 -0.66
N TYR A 38 1.08 22.73 -1.68
CA TYR A 38 0.52 24.07 -1.61
C TYR A 38 -0.87 24.12 -0.98
N ALA A 39 -1.65 23.06 -1.05
CA ALA A 39 -2.91 22.90 -0.35
C ALA A 39 -2.70 22.80 1.17
N GLY A 40 -1.52 22.32 1.60
CA GLY A 40 -1.15 22.27 3.01
C GLY A 40 -1.89 21.19 3.83
N ALA A 41 -2.57 20.26 3.17
CA ALA A 41 -3.34 19.19 3.83
C ALA A 41 -2.43 18.23 4.62
N ASN A 42 -1.18 18.03 4.17
CA ASN A 42 -0.21 17.17 4.82
C ASN A 42 1.02 17.99 5.29
N PRO A 43 1.13 18.33 6.60
CA PRO A 43 2.25 19.13 7.12
C PRO A 43 3.62 18.50 6.91
N ASP A 44 3.72 17.18 6.94
CA ASP A 44 4.98 16.47 6.72
C ASP A 44 5.42 16.56 5.26
N LEU A 45 4.49 16.43 4.31
CA LEU A 45 4.76 16.68 2.89
C LEU A 45 5.26 18.12 2.67
N VAL A 46 4.59 19.10 3.27
CA VAL A 46 4.99 20.53 3.14
C VAL A 46 6.39 20.74 3.67
N ARG A 47 6.72 20.21 4.86
CA ARG A 47 8.05 20.31 5.46
C ARG A 47 9.11 19.69 4.57
N ASP A 48 8.88 18.45 4.12
CA ASP A 48 9.86 17.72 3.31
C ASP A 48 10.00 18.36 1.90
N PHE A 49 8.91 18.87 1.31
CA PHE A 49 8.95 19.61 0.05
C PHE A 49 9.74 20.92 0.14
N VAL A 50 9.59 21.65 1.24
CA VAL A 50 10.38 22.88 1.49
C VAL A 50 11.85 22.55 1.74
N ALA A 51 12.14 21.45 2.45
CA ALA A 51 13.50 20.99 2.72
C ALA A 51 14.31 20.65 1.45
N LEU A 52 13.65 20.33 0.32
CA LEU A 52 14.33 20.12 -0.97
C LEU A 52 15.00 21.38 -1.54
N GLY A 53 14.75 22.55 -0.97
CA GLY A 53 15.37 23.81 -1.41
C GLY A 53 14.75 24.38 -2.69
N LYS A 54 15.50 25.34 -3.30
CA LYS A 54 15.00 26.10 -4.46
C LYS A 54 15.00 25.29 -5.76
N TYR A 55 16.00 24.46 -5.96
CA TYR A 55 16.15 23.64 -7.17
C TYR A 55 15.81 22.20 -6.85
N LYS A 56 14.72 21.70 -7.44
CA LYS A 56 14.21 20.36 -7.21
C LYS A 56 14.43 19.50 -8.44
N THR A 57 15.26 18.48 -8.31
CA THR A 57 15.47 17.50 -9.40
C THR A 57 14.28 16.56 -9.51
N GLN A 58 14.07 15.97 -10.69
CA GLN A 58 13.01 14.98 -10.88
C GLN A 58 13.14 13.79 -9.93
N ALA A 59 14.37 13.35 -9.64
CA ALA A 59 14.63 12.27 -8.71
C ALA A 59 14.14 12.59 -7.28
N MET A 60 14.37 13.81 -6.80
CA MET A 60 13.90 14.28 -5.49
C MET A 60 12.37 14.36 -5.44
N LEU A 61 11.74 14.82 -6.51
CA LEU A 61 10.28 14.89 -6.62
C LEU A 61 9.66 13.48 -6.67
N ASP A 62 10.27 12.55 -7.40
CA ASP A 62 9.83 11.17 -7.48
C ASP A 62 9.99 10.45 -6.14
N GLU A 63 11.01 10.76 -5.36
CA GLU A 63 11.19 10.22 -4.00
C GLU A 63 10.11 10.73 -3.05
N LEU A 64 9.84 12.03 -3.09
CA LEU A 64 8.79 12.64 -2.28
C LEU A 64 7.41 12.12 -2.69
N GLY A 65 7.15 11.99 -3.99
CA GLY A 65 5.93 11.44 -4.53
C GLY A 65 5.70 9.98 -4.13
N ARG A 66 6.75 9.16 -4.10
CA ARG A 66 6.68 7.78 -3.58
C ARG A 66 6.26 7.74 -2.12
N LYS A 67 6.77 8.66 -1.32
CA LYS A 67 6.50 8.72 0.12
C LYS A 67 5.07 9.16 0.43
N TYR A 68 4.55 10.15 -0.30
CA TYR A 68 3.29 10.80 0.03
C TYR A 68 2.15 10.52 -0.96
N LEU A 69 2.47 10.21 -2.24
CA LEU A 69 1.50 9.93 -3.32
C LEU A 69 1.88 8.65 -4.08
N PRO A 70 2.00 7.49 -3.41
CA PRO A 70 2.50 6.27 -4.03
C PRO A 70 1.67 5.81 -5.23
N HIS A 71 0.36 6.07 -5.25
CA HIS A 71 -0.55 5.69 -6.32
C HIS A 71 -0.29 6.41 -7.65
N GLN A 72 0.31 7.61 -7.62
CA GLN A 72 0.62 8.40 -8.83
C GLN A 72 2.03 8.10 -9.38
N HIS A 73 2.90 7.57 -8.55
CA HIS A 73 4.29 7.26 -8.90
C HIS A 73 4.54 5.80 -9.26
N GLU A 74 3.47 5.00 -9.38
CA GLU A 74 3.53 3.57 -9.68
C GLU A 74 4.36 3.26 -10.95
N ALA A 75 4.05 3.95 -12.05
CA ALA A 75 4.75 3.73 -13.31
C ALA A 75 6.25 4.08 -13.23
N SER A 76 6.61 5.13 -12.49
CA SER A 76 8.02 5.55 -12.34
C SER A 76 8.82 4.58 -11.46
N VAL A 77 8.20 3.99 -10.43
CA VAL A 77 8.82 2.98 -9.58
C VAL A 77 9.04 1.69 -10.37
N LEU A 78 8.00 1.21 -11.07
CA LEU A 78 8.09 0.00 -11.89
C LEU A 78 9.14 0.14 -12.99
N GLN A 79 9.18 1.28 -13.67
CA GLN A 79 10.17 1.54 -14.73
C GLN A 79 11.59 1.58 -14.18
N ARG A 80 11.82 2.19 -13.01
CA ARG A 80 13.14 2.24 -12.37
C ARG A 80 13.58 0.84 -11.92
N SER A 81 12.71 0.10 -11.25
CA SER A 81 13.00 -1.27 -10.81
C SER A 81 13.27 -2.20 -11.99
N ALA A 82 12.50 -2.09 -13.08
CA ALA A 82 12.76 -2.83 -14.31
C ALA A 82 14.10 -2.46 -14.93
N GLY A 83 14.45 -1.16 -14.96
CA GLY A 83 15.75 -0.69 -15.42
C GLY A 83 16.91 -1.18 -14.56
N ALA A 84 16.75 -1.17 -13.23
CA ALA A 84 17.75 -1.67 -12.30
C ALA A 84 17.95 -3.19 -12.46
N ILE A 85 16.87 -3.97 -12.54
CA ILE A 85 16.94 -5.42 -12.81
C ILE A 85 17.63 -5.72 -14.13
N SER A 86 17.28 -4.97 -15.19
CA SER A 86 17.91 -5.14 -16.51
C SER A 86 19.41 -4.82 -16.47
N GLY A 87 19.82 -3.78 -15.74
CA GLY A 87 21.22 -3.42 -15.52
C GLY A 87 21.98 -4.53 -14.78
N GLU A 88 21.43 -5.03 -13.68
CA GLU A 88 22.04 -6.13 -12.91
C GLU A 88 22.11 -7.44 -13.69
N MET A 89 21.11 -7.73 -14.53
CA MET A 89 21.15 -8.89 -15.42
C MET A 89 22.28 -8.76 -16.46
N SER A 90 22.48 -7.56 -17.04
CA SER A 90 23.59 -7.31 -17.95
C SER A 90 24.94 -7.52 -17.26
N ASN A 91 25.12 -6.94 -16.07
CA ASN A 91 26.32 -7.13 -15.26
C ASN A 91 26.61 -8.62 -14.99
N PHE A 92 25.55 -9.38 -14.66
CA PHE A 92 25.67 -10.81 -14.42
C PHE A 92 26.08 -11.59 -15.68
N MET A 93 25.53 -11.27 -16.84
CA MET A 93 25.92 -11.86 -18.13
C MET A 93 27.38 -11.57 -18.45
N ASP A 94 27.86 -10.36 -18.19
CA ASP A 94 29.26 -9.97 -18.38
C ASP A 94 30.19 -10.77 -17.46
N LEU A 95 29.83 -10.94 -16.19
CA LEU A 95 30.56 -11.79 -15.23
C LEU A 95 30.64 -13.24 -15.72
N LEU A 96 29.53 -13.83 -16.18
CA LEU A 96 29.52 -15.18 -16.75
C LEU A 96 30.37 -15.32 -18.01
N SER A 97 30.38 -14.29 -18.85
CA SER A 97 31.21 -14.27 -20.05
C SER A 97 32.71 -14.24 -19.69
N GLN A 98 33.10 -13.41 -18.75
CA GLN A 98 34.48 -13.36 -18.23
C GLN A 98 34.92 -14.68 -17.62
N GLU A 99 34.03 -15.30 -16.81
CA GLU A 99 34.28 -16.59 -16.17
C GLU A 99 34.48 -17.70 -17.21
N ARG A 100 33.62 -17.72 -18.24
CA ARG A 100 33.75 -18.68 -19.36
C ARG A 100 35.10 -18.56 -20.07
N THR A 101 35.55 -17.31 -20.34
CA THR A 101 36.84 -17.05 -20.98
C THR A 101 37.99 -17.53 -20.10
N SER A 102 37.96 -17.18 -18.80
CA SER A 102 38.97 -17.62 -17.82
C SER A 102 39.05 -19.13 -17.66
N LEU A 103 37.90 -19.83 -17.67
CA LEU A 103 37.83 -21.30 -17.68
C LEU A 103 38.44 -21.90 -18.94
N SER A 104 38.17 -21.31 -20.10
CA SER A 104 38.71 -21.75 -21.38
C SER A 104 40.25 -21.64 -21.40
N ASP A 105 40.78 -20.49 -20.94
CA ASP A 105 42.24 -20.28 -20.88
C ASP A 105 42.90 -21.23 -19.89
N TYR A 106 42.30 -21.48 -18.73
CA TYR A 106 42.80 -22.45 -17.75
C TYR A 106 42.79 -23.86 -18.32
N GLY A 107 41.69 -24.26 -19.03
CA GLY A 107 41.63 -25.55 -19.74
C GLY A 107 42.70 -25.73 -20.81
N ARG A 108 43.01 -24.67 -21.57
CA ARG A 108 44.10 -24.67 -22.55
C ARG A 108 45.46 -24.87 -21.89
N LEU A 109 45.74 -24.13 -20.80
CA LEU A 109 46.99 -24.27 -20.04
C LEU A 109 47.19 -25.69 -19.48
N ILE A 110 46.14 -26.32 -18.95
CA ILE A 110 46.16 -27.72 -18.51
C ILE A 110 46.48 -28.67 -19.67
N GLY A 111 45.82 -28.44 -20.84
CA GLY A 111 46.04 -29.23 -22.05
C GLY A 111 47.48 -29.15 -22.54
N GLU A 112 48.04 -27.96 -22.66
CA GLU A 112 49.43 -27.70 -23.05
C GLU A 112 50.43 -28.35 -22.07
N ALA A 113 50.25 -28.14 -20.77
CA ALA A 113 51.11 -28.75 -19.73
C ALA A 113 51.01 -30.27 -19.76
N SER A 114 49.84 -30.85 -19.97
CA SER A 114 49.64 -32.30 -20.08
C SER A 114 50.34 -32.89 -21.32
N GLN A 115 50.41 -32.16 -22.45
CA GLN A 115 51.15 -32.56 -23.62
C GLN A 115 52.65 -32.50 -23.36
N VAL A 116 53.16 -31.44 -22.73
CA VAL A 116 54.57 -31.31 -22.38
C VAL A 116 55.00 -32.44 -21.42
N ILE A 117 54.21 -32.74 -20.39
CA ILE A 117 54.49 -33.81 -19.45
C ILE A 117 54.55 -35.18 -20.14
N ARG A 118 53.66 -35.45 -21.10
CA ARG A 118 53.67 -36.72 -21.85
C ARG A 118 54.87 -36.88 -22.78
N ASN A 119 55.40 -35.79 -23.32
CA ASN A 119 56.45 -35.79 -24.33
C ASN A 119 57.85 -35.49 -23.73
N ALA A 120 57.93 -35.12 -22.42
CA ALA A 120 59.14 -34.72 -21.78
C ALA A 120 60.01 -35.90 -21.36
N GLY A 121 61.30 -35.90 -21.86
CA GLY A 121 62.31 -36.85 -21.48
C GLY A 121 63.28 -36.39 -20.38
N GLY A 122 62.99 -35.30 -19.64
CA GLY A 122 63.89 -34.76 -18.65
C GLY A 122 63.19 -34.17 -17.40
N GLU A 123 63.81 -34.29 -16.21
CA GLU A 123 63.26 -33.82 -14.90
C GLU A 123 63.04 -32.28 -14.87
N ASP A 124 63.89 -31.49 -15.48
CA ASP A 124 63.80 -30.02 -15.48
C ASP A 124 62.54 -29.49 -16.20
N VAL A 125 62.13 -30.16 -17.30
CA VAL A 125 60.93 -29.79 -18.10
C VAL A 125 59.65 -30.13 -17.31
N LEU A 126 59.68 -31.28 -16.59
CA LEU A 126 58.60 -31.68 -15.71
C LEU A 126 58.41 -30.71 -14.56
N GLY A 127 59.50 -30.31 -13.91
CA GLY A 127 59.46 -29.31 -12.80
C GLY A 127 58.91 -27.96 -13.21
N GLY A 128 59.35 -27.47 -14.40
CA GLY A 128 58.83 -26.21 -14.97
C GLY A 128 57.32 -26.24 -15.30
N SER A 129 56.85 -27.34 -15.87
CA SER A 129 55.42 -27.53 -16.21
C SER A 129 54.55 -27.66 -14.97
N LEU A 130 55.05 -28.36 -13.92
CA LEU A 130 54.35 -28.50 -12.64
C LEU A 130 54.20 -27.14 -11.90
N ALA A 131 55.31 -26.37 -11.89
CA ALA A 131 55.29 -25.02 -11.29
C ALA A 131 54.38 -24.03 -12.07
N ALA A 132 54.25 -24.17 -13.36
CA ALA A 132 53.33 -23.39 -14.17
C ALA A 132 51.85 -23.76 -13.89
N LEU A 133 51.55 -25.05 -13.78
CA LEU A 133 50.21 -25.53 -13.42
C LEU A 133 49.83 -25.11 -11.97
N GLN A 134 50.76 -25.17 -11.05
CA GLN A 134 50.52 -24.73 -9.66
C GLN A 134 50.15 -23.25 -9.63
N ARG A 135 50.92 -22.38 -10.27
CA ARG A 135 50.65 -20.95 -10.37
C ARG A 135 49.31 -20.68 -11.05
N ALA A 136 48.99 -21.36 -12.12
CA ALA A 136 47.72 -21.21 -12.85
C ALA A 136 46.53 -21.63 -11.96
N THR A 137 46.68 -22.67 -11.17
CA THR A 137 45.68 -23.16 -10.22
C THR A 137 45.46 -22.15 -9.09
N GLU A 138 46.56 -21.62 -8.51
CA GLU A 138 46.46 -20.57 -7.46
C GLU A 138 45.72 -19.32 -7.94
N LEU A 139 46.09 -18.84 -9.16
CA LEU A 139 45.38 -17.72 -9.81
C LEU A 139 43.89 -18.05 -10.04
N ARG A 140 43.59 -19.29 -10.46
CA ARG A 140 42.21 -19.72 -10.67
C ARG A 140 41.39 -19.73 -9.39
N VAL A 141 41.96 -20.25 -8.30
CA VAL A 141 41.30 -20.24 -6.97
C VAL A 141 41.01 -18.80 -6.52
N SER A 142 42.01 -17.91 -6.65
CA SER A 142 41.81 -16.48 -6.31
C SER A 142 40.73 -15.83 -7.14
N HIS A 143 40.72 -16.05 -8.47
CA HIS A 143 39.71 -15.52 -9.38
C HIS A 143 38.31 -16.06 -9.07
N THR A 144 38.19 -17.35 -8.75
CA THR A 144 36.91 -17.96 -8.35
C THR A 144 36.38 -17.34 -7.05
N ALA A 145 37.25 -17.09 -6.08
CA ALA A 145 36.86 -16.42 -4.84
C ALA A 145 36.37 -14.96 -5.08
N GLU A 146 37.06 -14.22 -5.94
CA GLU A 146 36.66 -12.88 -6.33
C GLU A 146 35.29 -12.87 -7.07
N MET A 147 35.09 -13.81 -7.99
CA MET A 147 33.82 -13.98 -8.68
C MET A 147 32.66 -14.32 -7.72
N ALA A 148 32.90 -15.22 -6.77
CA ALA A 148 31.92 -15.56 -5.74
C ALA A 148 31.54 -14.34 -4.91
N ALA A 149 32.51 -13.49 -4.54
CA ALA A 149 32.24 -12.26 -3.83
C ALA A 149 31.41 -11.25 -4.67
N LYS A 150 31.70 -11.11 -5.97
CA LYS A 150 30.93 -10.26 -6.88
C LYS A 150 29.50 -10.76 -7.04
N VAL A 151 29.29 -12.06 -7.21
CA VAL A 151 27.95 -12.66 -7.31
C VAL A 151 27.16 -12.47 -6.01
N ALA A 152 27.81 -12.65 -4.85
CA ALA A 152 27.17 -12.41 -3.56
C ALA A 152 26.74 -10.93 -3.38
N ALA A 153 27.59 -9.99 -3.78
CA ALA A 153 27.26 -8.57 -3.74
C ALA A 153 26.08 -8.23 -4.65
N GLN A 154 26.05 -8.80 -5.85
CA GLN A 154 24.96 -8.61 -6.82
C GLN A 154 23.64 -9.22 -6.33
N SER A 155 23.67 -10.40 -5.71
CA SER A 155 22.51 -11.01 -5.08
C SER A 155 21.92 -10.11 -3.98
N ALA A 156 22.76 -9.48 -3.17
CA ALA A 156 22.30 -8.55 -2.13
C ALA A 156 21.60 -7.30 -2.73
N VAL A 157 22.09 -6.77 -3.86
CA VAL A 157 21.45 -5.67 -4.59
C VAL A 157 20.06 -6.09 -5.11
N MET A 158 19.97 -7.29 -5.71
CA MET A 158 18.70 -7.83 -6.22
C MET A 158 17.67 -8.06 -5.11
N GLU A 159 18.10 -8.58 -3.96
CA GLU A 159 17.22 -8.69 -2.77
C GLU A 159 16.74 -7.33 -2.30
N GLY A 160 17.58 -6.31 -2.32
CA GLY A 160 17.21 -4.93 -2.01
C GLY A 160 16.13 -4.39 -2.95
N ILE A 161 16.28 -4.57 -4.25
CA ILE A 161 15.28 -4.17 -5.26
C ILE A 161 13.96 -4.92 -5.07
N GLN A 162 14.01 -6.23 -4.84
CA GLN A 162 12.81 -7.03 -4.58
C GLN A 162 12.07 -6.57 -3.34
N LYS A 163 12.78 -6.26 -2.26
CA LYS A 163 12.20 -5.72 -1.04
C LYS A 163 11.56 -4.35 -1.28
N GLU A 164 12.24 -3.44 -1.97
CA GLU A 164 11.67 -2.13 -2.32
C GLU A 164 10.37 -2.27 -3.13
N MET A 165 10.34 -3.19 -4.09
CA MET A 165 9.13 -3.50 -4.85
C MET A 165 8.01 -4.06 -3.98
N ALA A 166 8.32 -4.99 -3.08
CA ALA A 166 7.34 -5.57 -2.18
C ALA A 166 6.76 -4.54 -1.20
N ASP A 167 7.60 -3.67 -0.64
CA ASP A 167 7.19 -2.58 0.24
C ASP A 167 6.30 -1.58 -0.51
N PHE A 168 6.65 -1.26 -1.76
CA PHE A 168 5.85 -0.39 -2.61
C PHE A 168 4.48 -1.02 -2.96
N GLU A 169 4.46 -2.30 -3.32
CA GLU A 169 3.22 -3.06 -3.55
C GLU A 169 2.33 -3.08 -2.29
N ALA A 170 2.92 -3.27 -1.12
CA ALA A 170 2.20 -3.24 0.15
C ALA A 170 1.57 -1.86 0.41
N MET A 171 2.29 -0.77 0.13
CA MET A 171 1.78 0.60 0.30
C MET A 171 0.58 0.93 -0.58
N LYS A 172 0.41 0.26 -1.73
CA LYS A 172 -0.77 0.45 -2.60
C LYS A 172 -2.09 0.09 -1.94
N PHE A 173 -2.05 -0.76 -0.93
CA PHE A 173 -3.23 -1.30 -0.26
C PHE A 173 -3.47 -0.71 1.13
N VAL A 174 -2.64 0.25 1.56
CA VAL A 174 -2.73 0.89 2.87
C VAL A 174 -3.25 2.32 2.73
N ASP A 175 -4.08 2.75 3.67
CA ASP A 175 -4.50 4.14 3.86
C ASP A 175 -3.47 4.86 4.75
N PRO A 176 -2.74 5.87 4.24
CA PRO A 176 -1.62 6.47 4.97
C PRO A 176 -1.99 7.06 6.34
N PRO A 177 -3.13 7.79 6.50
CA PRO A 177 -3.50 8.39 7.78
C PRO A 177 -3.83 7.38 8.88
N THR A 178 -4.58 6.32 8.54
CA THR A 178 -5.09 5.35 9.53
C THR A 178 -4.23 4.11 9.66
N LYS A 179 -3.37 3.82 8.67
CA LYS A 179 -2.62 2.56 8.51
C LYS A 179 -3.51 1.32 8.37
N LEU A 180 -4.79 1.51 8.14
CA LEU A 180 -5.72 0.46 7.72
C LEU A 180 -5.55 0.15 6.24
N GLY A 181 -6.21 -0.87 5.72
CA GLY A 181 -6.35 -1.04 4.29
C GLY A 181 -7.06 0.15 3.63
N ASN A 182 -6.89 0.30 2.35
CA ASN A 182 -7.64 1.30 1.56
C ASN A 182 -8.72 0.61 0.69
N ARG A 183 -9.47 1.39 -0.10
CA ARG A 183 -10.50 0.88 -1.03
C ARG A 183 -9.97 -0.21 -1.98
N ARG A 184 -8.70 -0.11 -2.44
CA ARG A 184 -8.10 -1.14 -3.30
C ARG A 184 -7.91 -2.46 -2.57
N ALA A 185 -7.52 -2.42 -1.29
CA ALA A 185 -7.42 -3.62 -0.45
C ALA A 185 -8.77 -4.30 -0.30
N PHE A 186 -9.83 -3.53 -0.05
CA PHE A 186 -11.19 -4.05 0.07
C PHE A 186 -11.67 -4.70 -1.23
N ASN A 187 -11.54 -4.02 -2.36
CA ASN A 187 -11.94 -4.56 -3.66
C ASN A 187 -11.19 -5.85 -4.02
N LYS A 188 -9.89 -5.90 -3.71
CA LYS A 188 -9.06 -7.10 -3.90
C LYS A 188 -9.53 -8.26 -3.02
N ALA A 189 -9.92 -7.99 -1.77
CA ALA A 189 -10.44 -9.00 -0.86
C ALA A 189 -11.81 -9.51 -1.33
N LEU A 190 -12.73 -8.61 -1.71
CA LEU A 190 -14.04 -8.98 -2.26
C LEU A 190 -13.93 -9.84 -3.53
N ALA A 191 -13.01 -9.48 -4.43
CA ALA A 191 -12.77 -10.28 -5.65
C ALA A 191 -12.30 -11.70 -5.32
N ARG A 192 -11.58 -11.90 -4.22
CA ARG A 192 -11.16 -13.24 -3.77
C ARG A 192 -12.30 -14.07 -3.22
N VAL A 193 -13.29 -13.44 -2.60
CA VAL A 193 -14.48 -14.15 -2.07
C VAL A 193 -15.21 -14.92 -3.18
N TYR A 194 -15.29 -14.34 -4.37
CA TYR A 194 -15.96 -14.93 -5.54
C TYR A 194 -14.97 -15.38 -6.63
N ALA A 195 -13.70 -15.60 -6.30
CA ALA A 195 -12.71 -16.06 -7.28
C ALA A 195 -13.02 -17.45 -7.86
N ASN A 196 -13.71 -18.30 -7.07
CA ASN A 196 -14.29 -19.54 -7.53
C ASN A 196 -15.82 -19.40 -7.46
N PRO A 197 -16.52 -19.28 -8.61
CA PRO A 197 -17.99 -19.12 -8.63
C PRO A 197 -18.75 -20.32 -8.02
N ASP A 198 -18.19 -21.52 -8.15
CA ASP A 198 -18.82 -22.74 -7.67
C ASP A 198 -18.65 -22.95 -6.15
N LEU A 199 -17.68 -22.27 -5.54
CA LEU A 199 -17.39 -22.37 -4.11
C LEU A 199 -16.93 -21.01 -3.57
N PRO A 200 -17.84 -20.03 -3.39
CA PRO A 200 -17.48 -18.74 -2.81
C PRO A 200 -17.02 -18.90 -1.35
N MET A 201 -16.08 -18.05 -0.95
CA MET A 201 -15.58 -18.03 0.42
C MET A 201 -16.66 -17.47 1.36
N LEU A 202 -17.02 -18.25 2.40
CA LEU A 202 -17.97 -17.76 3.40
C LEU A 202 -17.32 -16.70 4.28
N CYS A 203 -17.88 -15.51 4.28
CA CYS A 203 -17.39 -14.37 5.07
C CYS A 203 -18.51 -13.36 5.34
N GLY A 204 -18.34 -12.56 6.38
CA GLY A 204 -19.17 -11.38 6.64
C GLY A 204 -18.51 -10.12 6.15
N VAL A 205 -19.23 -9.29 5.41
CA VAL A 205 -18.75 -7.98 4.93
C VAL A 205 -19.58 -6.89 5.57
N VAL A 206 -18.90 -5.81 5.95
CA VAL A 206 -19.50 -4.68 6.65
C VAL A 206 -19.04 -3.38 6.00
N VAL A 207 -19.98 -2.46 5.82
CA VAL A 207 -19.69 -1.06 5.54
C VAL A 207 -20.23 -0.23 6.69
N ALA A 208 -19.37 0.60 7.29
CA ALA A 208 -19.72 1.42 8.44
C ALA A 208 -19.33 2.87 8.22
N GLU A 209 -20.06 3.79 8.85
CA GLU A 209 -19.80 5.23 8.79
C GLU A 209 -19.98 5.85 10.17
N VAL A 210 -19.07 6.74 10.56
CA VAL A 210 -19.19 7.49 11.81
C VAL A 210 -20.21 8.60 11.63
N ASP A 211 -21.18 8.68 12.53
CA ASP A 211 -22.30 9.63 12.49
C ASP A 211 -21.86 11.04 12.95
N ALA A 212 -20.86 11.62 12.26
CA ALA A 212 -20.32 12.93 12.61
C ALA A 212 -21.27 14.08 12.28
N ASP A 213 -22.08 13.94 11.24
CA ASP A 213 -23.06 14.89 10.72
C ASP A 213 -24.21 15.18 11.69
N ARG A 214 -24.43 14.28 12.65
CA ARG A 214 -25.45 14.47 13.72
C ARG A 214 -25.02 15.42 14.81
N ARG A 215 -23.72 15.61 14.99
CA ARG A 215 -23.16 16.38 16.10
C ARG A 215 -22.41 17.61 15.65
N PHE A 216 -21.79 17.54 14.48
CA PHE A 216 -20.96 18.62 13.94
C PHE A 216 -21.56 19.16 12.65
N SER A 217 -21.42 20.46 12.45
CA SER A 217 -21.69 21.06 11.15
C SER A 217 -20.64 20.62 10.11
N PRO A 218 -20.96 20.68 8.80
CA PRO A 218 -20.01 20.34 7.75
C PRO A 218 -18.67 21.09 7.88
N ALA A 219 -18.69 22.36 8.25
CA ALA A 219 -17.47 23.15 8.46
C ALA A 219 -16.63 22.67 9.66
N GLN A 220 -17.26 22.17 10.72
CA GLN A 220 -16.56 21.58 11.86
C GLN A 220 -15.98 20.22 11.51
N ILE A 221 -16.70 19.39 10.74
CA ILE A 221 -16.20 18.09 10.25
C ILE A 221 -14.96 18.32 9.39
N GLU A 222 -15.02 19.29 8.45
CA GLU A 222 -13.87 19.65 7.61
C GLU A 222 -12.67 20.11 8.44
N ALA A 223 -12.90 20.97 9.43
CA ALA A 223 -11.84 21.50 10.30
C ALA A 223 -11.19 20.44 11.21
N LEU A 224 -11.91 19.37 11.55
CA LEU A 224 -11.46 18.28 12.40
C LEU A 224 -11.14 16.99 11.64
N SER A 225 -11.27 16.99 10.32
CA SER A 225 -11.21 15.78 9.46
C SER A 225 -10.01 14.91 9.77
N ASP A 226 -8.80 15.46 9.72
CA ASP A 226 -7.55 14.69 9.93
C ASP A 226 -7.49 14.09 11.33
N HIS A 227 -7.95 14.85 12.32
CA HIS A 227 -8.00 14.38 13.71
C HIS A 227 -9.01 13.25 13.88
N LEU A 228 -10.22 13.40 13.33
CA LEU A 228 -11.27 12.38 13.38
C LEU A 228 -10.82 11.10 12.69
N VAL A 229 -10.25 11.22 11.51
CA VAL A 229 -9.74 10.08 10.73
C VAL A 229 -8.65 9.32 11.48
N THR A 230 -7.67 10.05 12.04
CA THR A 230 -6.56 9.42 12.78
C THR A 230 -7.05 8.78 14.07
N PHE A 231 -7.94 9.45 14.80
CA PHE A 231 -8.48 8.97 16.08
C PHE A 231 -9.30 7.68 15.88
N TYR A 232 -10.29 7.70 15.00
CA TYR A 232 -11.15 6.54 14.76
C TYR A 232 -10.44 5.42 14.00
N GLY A 233 -9.56 5.75 13.07
CA GLY A 233 -8.70 4.75 12.43
C GLY A 233 -7.78 4.02 13.41
N GLY A 234 -7.23 4.74 14.39
CA GLY A 234 -6.44 4.16 15.48
C GLY A 234 -7.25 3.22 16.36
N LEU A 235 -8.47 3.61 16.72
CA LEU A 235 -9.40 2.80 17.50
C LEU A 235 -9.78 1.50 16.78
N ILE A 236 -10.13 1.59 15.50
CA ILE A 236 -10.45 0.43 14.67
C ILE A 236 -9.25 -0.52 14.59
N ARG A 237 -8.05 0.00 14.32
CA ARG A 237 -6.84 -0.82 14.23
C ARG A 237 -6.53 -1.58 15.52
N GLN A 238 -6.85 -1.02 16.68
CA GLN A 238 -6.67 -1.70 17.97
C GLN A 238 -7.75 -2.73 18.26
N ALA A 239 -8.96 -2.50 17.74
CA ALA A 239 -10.11 -3.37 18.00
C ALA A 239 -10.12 -4.66 17.16
N PHE A 240 -9.45 -4.65 15.99
CA PHE A 240 -9.49 -5.79 15.05
C PHE A 240 -8.21 -6.63 15.10
N PRO A 241 -8.32 -7.96 15.17
CA PRO A 241 -7.20 -8.87 15.01
C PRO A 241 -6.63 -8.81 13.58
N THR A 242 -5.37 -9.22 13.43
CA THR A 242 -4.66 -9.20 12.15
C THR A 242 -5.19 -10.19 11.10
N SER A 243 -6.07 -11.11 11.49
CA SER A 243 -6.72 -12.10 10.60
C SER A 243 -7.80 -11.49 9.71
N ASP A 244 -8.44 -10.43 10.18
CA ASP A 244 -9.54 -9.78 9.48
C ASP A 244 -9.08 -8.50 8.78
N LEU A 245 -9.80 -8.13 7.72
CA LEU A 245 -9.49 -6.94 6.96
C LEU A 245 -10.32 -5.75 7.46
N ALA A 246 -9.64 -4.70 7.90
CA ALA A 246 -10.24 -3.39 8.14
C ALA A 246 -9.68 -2.38 7.15
N VAL A 247 -10.54 -1.62 6.49
CA VAL A 247 -10.17 -0.61 5.48
C VAL A 247 -10.85 0.72 5.75
N ARG A 248 -10.25 1.78 5.24
CA ARG A 248 -10.89 3.08 5.11
C ARG A 248 -11.17 3.38 3.64
N PHE A 249 -12.36 3.86 3.33
CA PHE A 249 -12.75 4.26 1.96
C PHE A 249 -12.43 5.74 1.70
N ASP A 250 -13.19 6.61 2.34
CA ASP A 250 -13.10 8.06 2.28
C ASP A 250 -13.70 8.66 3.54
N GLY A 251 -13.38 9.90 3.87
CA GLY A 251 -13.90 10.56 5.06
C GLY A 251 -13.83 9.70 6.31
N LEU A 252 -14.97 9.44 6.92
CA LEU A 252 -15.14 8.61 8.12
C LEU A 252 -15.88 7.30 7.81
N ARG A 253 -15.75 6.79 6.58
CA ARG A 253 -16.32 5.51 6.14
C ARG A 253 -15.27 4.41 6.16
N PHE A 254 -15.66 3.27 6.71
CA PHE A 254 -14.81 2.10 6.89
C PHE A 254 -15.48 0.85 6.33
N GLY A 255 -14.67 -0.13 5.96
CA GLY A 255 -15.13 -1.43 5.53
C GLY A 255 -14.42 -2.52 6.30
N PHE A 256 -15.11 -3.63 6.54
CA PHE A 256 -14.54 -4.78 7.23
C PHE A 256 -14.90 -6.05 6.47
N LEU A 257 -14.00 -7.03 6.52
CA LEU A 257 -14.23 -8.37 6.01
C LEU A 257 -13.78 -9.34 7.10
N PHE A 258 -14.73 -10.11 7.63
CA PHE A 258 -14.53 -11.12 8.65
C PHE A 258 -14.54 -12.50 8.02
N GLN A 259 -13.49 -13.29 8.28
CA GLN A 259 -13.35 -14.64 7.75
C GLN A 259 -14.15 -15.64 8.61
N THR A 260 -15.44 -15.42 8.73
CA THR A 260 -16.36 -16.28 9.46
C THR A 260 -17.67 -16.45 8.70
N SER A 261 -18.32 -17.62 8.84
CA SER A 261 -19.65 -17.90 8.31
C SER A 261 -20.77 -17.61 9.33
N ASP A 262 -20.42 -17.20 10.53
CA ASP A 262 -21.39 -16.89 11.61
C ASP A 262 -21.77 -15.39 11.58
N GLU A 263 -22.97 -15.12 11.08
CA GLU A 263 -23.55 -13.77 11.08
C GLU A 263 -23.65 -13.17 12.49
N GLY A 264 -23.97 -14.00 13.48
CA GLY A 264 -24.09 -13.56 14.88
C GLY A 264 -22.75 -13.09 15.43
N GLU A 265 -21.64 -13.76 15.05
CA GLU A 265 -20.30 -13.34 15.41
C GLU A 265 -19.93 -11.98 14.75
N VAL A 266 -20.19 -11.82 13.45
CA VAL A 266 -19.95 -10.57 12.73
C VAL A 266 -20.72 -9.42 13.37
N THR A 267 -22.03 -9.61 13.59
CA THR A 267 -22.90 -8.59 14.19
C THR A 267 -22.40 -8.19 15.58
N ARG A 268 -22.02 -9.17 16.41
CA ARG A 268 -21.49 -8.92 17.75
C ARG A 268 -20.19 -8.14 17.74
N LEU A 269 -19.26 -8.45 16.81
CA LEU A 269 -17.99 -7.73 16.69
C LEU A 269 -18.21 -6.27 16.26
N VAL A 270 -19.13 -6.04 15.34
CA VAL A 270 -19.50 -4.68 14.89
C VAL A 270 -20.20 -3.90 16.02
N ASP A 271 -21.09 -4.55 16.78
CA ASP A 271 -21.74 -3.92 17.95
C ASP A 271 -20.74 -3.58 19.06
N LEU A 272 -19.74 -4.41 19.30
CA LEU A 272 -18.66 -4.10 20.23
C LEU A 272 -17.87 -2.85 19.77
N LEU A 273 -17.59 -2.75 18.48
CA LEU A 273 -16.95 -1.57 17.90
C LEU A 273 -17.83 -0.33 18.06
N ARG A 274 -19.12 -0.43 17.74
CA ARG A 274 -20.10 0.65 17.91
C ARG A 274 -20.15 1.12 19.38
N ALA A 275 -20.21 0.20 20.33
CA ALA A 275 -20.20 0.53 21.76
C ALA A 275 -18.89 1.21 22.19
N ALA A 276 -17.75 0.79 21.64
CA ALA A 276 -16.47 1.45 21.91
C ALA A 276 -16.47 2.91 21.44
N PHE A 277 -17.07 3.22 20.28
CA PHE A 277 -17.20 4.59 19.80
C PHE A 277 -18.01 5.48 20.77
N GLN A 278 -19.08 4.94 21.37
CA GLN A 278 -19.89 5.68 22.35
C GLN A 278 -19.16 6.00 23.65
N THR A 279 -18.16 5.20 24.02
CA THR A 279 -17.41 5.39 25.27
C THR A 279 -16.16 6.26 25.11
N MET A 280 -15.65 6.38 23.89
CA MET A 280 -14.41 7.12 23.62
C MET A 280 -14.66 8.62 23.49
N ALA A 281 -14.14 9.40 24.43
CA ALA A 281 -14.26 10.86 24.41
C ALA A 281 -13.31 11.48 23.40
N LEU A 282 -13.87 12.11 22.36
CA LEU A 282 -13.13 12.91 21.39
C LEU A 282 -12.71 14.24 22.02
N ARG A 283 -11.44 14.61 21.86
CA ARG A 283 -10.90 15.89 22.35
C ARG A 283 -10.43 16.75 21.18
N ASP A 284 -10.68 18.03 21.24
CA ASP A 284 -10.16 19.00 20.27
C ASP A 284 -8.62 19.03 20.36
N PRO A 285 -7.90 18.77 19.26
CA PRO A 285 -6.45 18.69 19.28
C PRO A 285 -5.75 20.03 19.61
N ARG A 286 -6.43 21.17 19.41
CA ARG A 286 -5.88 22.50 19.67
C ARG A 286 -6.18 23.01 21.06
N THR A 287 -7.40 22.76 21.57
CA THR A 287 -7.88 23.33 22.82
C THR A 287 -7.93 22.33 23.97
N GLY A 288 -7.80 21.02 23.69
CA GLY A 288 -7.99 19.94 24.67
C GLY A 288 -9.44 19.77 25.14
N ARG A 289 -10.36 20.61 24.66
CA ARG A 289 -11.77 20.57 25.05
C ARG A 289 -12.41 19.24 24.67
N ASN A 290 -13.20 18.68 25.56
CA ASN A 290 -13.99 17.49 25.27
C ASN A 290 -15.12 17.85 24.28
N LEU A 291 -15.08 17.21 23.10
CA LEU A 291 -16.08 17.34 22.04
C LEU A 291 -17.21 16.30 22.17
N GLY A 292 -17.10 15.40 23.15
CA GLY A 292 -18.03 14.29 23.40
C GLY A 292 -17.61 13.03 22.66
N HIS A 293 -18.58 12.22 22.25
CA HIS A 293 -18.39 10.99 21.49
C HIS A 293 -19.21 11.05 20.21
N LEU A 294 -18.81 10.27 19.22
CA LEU A 294 -19.58 10.02 18.00
C LEU A 294 -20.10 8.58 18.01
N THR A 295 -21.15 8.34 17.26
CA THR A 295 -21.73 7.03 17.07
C THR A 295 -21.30 6.42 15.73
N LEU A 296 -21.57 5.15 15.54
CA LEU A 296 -21.24 4.37 14.35
C LEU A 296 -22.50 3.71 13.82
N SER A 297 -22.81 3.92 12.55
CA SER A 297 -23.82 3.18 11.82
C SER A 297 -23.15 2.15 10.91
N ALA A 298 -23.69 0.93 10.81
CA ALA A 298 -23.12 -0.13 9.99
C ALA A 298 -24.17 -0.95 9.27
N GLY A 299 -23.83 -1.36 8.03
CA GLY A 299 -24.56 -2.34 7.27
C GLY A 299 -23.74 -3.61 7.08
N VAL A 300 -24.32 -4.76 7.38
CA VAL A 300 -23.70 -6.09 7.33
C VAL A 300 -24.36 -6.92 6.24
N CYS A 301 -23.58 -7.67 5.47
CA CYS A 301 -24.08 -8.70 4.56
C CYS A 301 -23.14 -9.91 4.57
N MET A 302 -23.72 -11.12 4.62
CA MET A 302 -22.96 -12.35 4.47
C MET A 302 -22.76 -12.68 2.99
N SER A 303 -21.62 -13.27 2.63
CA SER A 303 -21.25 -13.56 1.24
C SER A 303 -22.19 -14.57 0.54
N ASP A 304 -22.87 -15.42 1.29
CA ASP A 304 -23.87 -16.39 0.79
C ASP A 304 -25.19 -15.73 0.37
N ARG A 305 -25.40 -14.45 0.68
CA ARG A 305 -26.60 -13.67 0.31
C ARG A 305 -26.43 -12.78 -0.90
N ALA A 306 -25.30 -12.88 -1.57
CA ALA A 306 -24.97 -12.07 -2.73
C ALA A 306 -24.36 -12.94 -3.83
N GLU A 307 -24.66 -12.61 -5.07
CA GLU A 307 -24.19 -13.39 -6.23
C GLU A 307 -22.81 -12.93 -6.72
N SER A 308 -22.36 -11.76 -6.31
CA SER A 308 -21.10 -11.17 -6.75
C SER A 308 -20.51 -10.19 -5.73
N ALA A 309 -19.23 -9.89 -5.89
CA ALA A 309 -18.54 -8.88 -5.08
C ALA A 309 -19.23 -7.50 -5.12
N LEU A 310 -19.77 -7.11 -6.28
CA LEU A 310 -20.48 -5.85 -6.43
C LEU A 310 -21.84 -5.88 -5.72
N ASP A 311 -22.56 -6.99 -5.83
CA ASP A 311 -23.85 -7.17 -5.17
C ASP A 311 -23.66 -7.18 -3.64
N LEU A 312 -22.66 -7.89 -3.14
CA LEU A 312 -22.31 -7.93 -1.71
C LEU A 312 -22.00 -6.52 -1.16
N ALA A 313 -21.16 -5.75 -1.86
CA ALA A 313 -20.88 -4.37 -1.47
C ALA A 313 -22.14 -3.50 -1.48
N SER A 314 -22.97 -3.62 -2.52
CA SER A 314 -24.22 -2.88 -2.65
C SER A 314 -25.25 -3.24 -1.59
N ALA A 315 -25.30 -4.52 -1.17
CA ALA A 315 -26.14 -4.98 -0.06
C ALA A 315 -25.73 -4.36 1.27
N CYS A 316 -24.42 -4.33 1.56
CA CYS A 316 -23.91 -3.65 2.75
C CYS A 316 -24.22 -2.14 2.74
N GLU A 317 -24.08 -1.47 1.59
CA GLU A 317 -24.41 -0.04 1.44
C GLU A 317 -25.90 0.22 1.69
N ARG A 318 -26.79 -0.64 1.18
CA ARG A 318 -28.26 -0.53 1.42
C ARG A 318 -28.56 -0.67 2.91
N ALA A 319 -27.97 -1.65 3.58
CA ALA A 319 -28.15 -1.86 5.01
C ALA A 319 -27.59 -0.67 5.83
N LEU A 320 -26.46 -0.09 5.43
CA LEU A 320 -25.93 1.13 6.06
C LEU A 320 -26.89 2.34 5.90
N LEU A 321 -27.46 2.51 4.71
CA LEU A 321 -28.43 3.59 4.46
C LEU A 321 -29.68 3.40 5.32
N GLU A 322 -30.15 2.17 5.52
CA GLU A 322 -31.25 1.85 6.40
C GLU A 322 -30.89 2.16 7.86
N ALA A 323 -29.70 1.79 8.34
CA ALA A 323 -29.22 2.14 9.67
C ALA A 323 -29.19 3.65 9.90
N LYS A 324 -28.68 4.42 8.94
CA LYS A 324 -28.66 5.90 8.99
C LYS A 324 -30.06 6.50 8.95
N GLY A 325 -30.94 5.96 8.10
CA GLY A 325 -32.35 6.39 7.98
C GLY A 325 -33.16 6.12 9.24
N ALA A 326 -32.89 5.02 9.94
CA ALA A 326 -33.54 4.66 11.21
C ALA A 326 -33.07 5.52 12.41
N GLY A 327 -32.15 6.43 12.18
CA GLY A 327 -31.69 7.33 13.22
C GLY A 327 -30.20 7.18 13.55
N GLY A 328 -29.41 6.31 12.88
CA GLY A 328 -27.99 6.04 13.15
C GLY A 328 -27.75 5.31 14.45
N ASP A 329 -26.46 5.11 14.77
CA ASP A 329 -26.04 4.32 15.93
C ASP A 329 -26.65 2.92 15.94
N LEU A 330 -26.66 2.29 14.77
CA LEU A 330 -27.36 1.04 14.54
C LEU A 330 -26.55 0.15 13.59
N VAL A 331 -26.63 -1.18 13.84
CA VAL A 331 -26.13 -2.22 12.95
C VAL A 331 -27.31 -2.88 12.26
N VAL A 332 -27.38 -2.84 10.95
CA VAL A 332 -28.42 -3.48 10.14
C VAL A 332 -27.79 -4.62 9.32
N VAL A 333 -28.43 -5.79 9.36
CA VAL A 333 -28.02 -6.95 8.57
C VAL A 333 -28.91 -7.08 7.34
N TYR A 334 -28.31 -7.04 6.15
CA TYR A 334 -29.02 -7.19 4.89
C TYR A 334 -29.67 -8.58 4.76
N GLY A 335 -30.94 -8.62 4.34
CA GLY A 335 -31.69 -9.86 4.13
C GLY A 335 -32.27 -10.47 5.41
N ARG A 336 -32.12 -9.83 6.55
CA ARG A 336 -32.89 -10.12 7.76
C ARG A 336 -34.23 -9.38 7.70
N GLY A 337 -35.05 -9.68 6.69
CA GLY A 337 -36.41 -9.16 6.62
C GLY A 337 -37.24 -9.75 7.78
N ASP A 338 -37.89 -8.88 8.57
CA ASP A 338 -38.96 -9.14 9.55
C ASP A 338 -38.63 -9.53 11.00
N GLU A 339 -37.40 -9.45 11.48
CA GLU A 339 -37.19 -9.33 12.92
C GLU A 339 -36.83 -7.90 13.30
N VAL A 340 -37.81 -7.00 13.28
CA VAL A 340 -37.74 -5.71 13.98
C VAL A 340 -37.61 -6.04 15.47
N PRO A 341 -36.55 -5.55 16.19
CA PRO A 341 -36.50 -5.70 17.64
C PRO A 341 -37.80 -5.15 18.22
N ALA A 342 -38.51 -5.95 18.99
CA ALA A 342 -39.75 -5.56 19.63
C ALA A 342 -39.49 -4.34 20.53
N GLY A 343 -39.80 -3.15 20.03
CA GLY A 343 -39.56 -1.91 20.78
C GLY A 343 -39.96 -0.60 20.10
N LYS A 344 -40.19 -0.57 18.80
CA LYS A 344 -40.72 0.62 18.13
C LYS A 344 -41.68 0.22 17.02
N GLU A 345 -42.97 0.41 17.23
CA GLU A 345 -44.02 0.29 16.20
C GLU A 345 -43.76 1.35 15.12
N TRP A 346 -43.33 0.89 13.93
CA TRP A 346 -43.30 1.72 12.74
C TRP A 346 -44.64 1.58 12.02
N MET A 347 -45.45 2.63 12.03
CA MET A 347 -46.62 2.71 11.17
C MET A 347 -46.15 2.76 9.71
N LEU A 348 -46.30 1.64 9.01
CA LEU A 348 -46.24 1.61 7.56
C LEU A 348 -47.44 2.36 6.99
N TYR A 349 -47.21 3.53 6.38
CA TYR A 349 -48.20 4.17 5.52
C TYR A 349 -48.36 3.28 4.28
N ARG A 350 -49.47 2.54 4.22
CA ARG A 350 -49.99 2.01 2.95
C ARG A 350 -50.64 3.16 2.20
N ALA A 351 -50.06 3.60 1.11
CA ALA A 351 -50.74 4.40 0.12
C ALA A 351 -51.75 3.51 -0.62
N SER A 352 -53.01 3.87 -0.53
CA SER A 352 -54.15 3.32 -1.31
C SER A 352 -54.07 3.80 -2.75
#